data_c3c0804d11f17a0d5ac269a31dd80698
#
_entry.id   c3c0804d11f17a0d5ac269a31dd80698
#
_cell.length_a   1.000
_cell.length_b   1.000
_cell.length_c   1.000
_cell.angle_alpha   90.00
_cell.angle_beta   90.00
_cell.angle_gamma   90.00
#
_symmetry.space_group_name_H-M   'P 1'
#
loop_
_entity.id
_entity.type
_entity.pdbx_description
1 polymer ?
#
loop_
_entity_poly.entity_id
_entity_poly.type
_entity_poly.pdbx_seq_one_letter_code
_entity_poly.pdbx_strand_id
1 'polypeptide(L)'
;MTEEQWDTVININLKGAFNLIHAVTPFMMKQRSGNIINMSSVVGISGNAGQANYAASKAGMIGLTKSIAKEMGSRGIRANTIAPGFIATDMTHALSDEVRKQWEAQIPQRRAGSPEDVAGVAVFLASDLASYVTGQTISVCGGMNM
;
A
#
# COMPACT_ATOMS: atom_id res chain seq x y z
N MET A 1 1.45 2.20 23.60
CA MET A 1 2.39 1.61 22.62
C MET A 1 3.78 1.68 23.21
N THR A 2 4.47 0.56 23.29
CA THR A 2 5.88 0.50 23.74
C THR A 2 6.82 0.76 22.55
N GLU A 3 8.10 1.07 22.84
CA GLU A 3 9.14 1.23 21.82
C GLU A 3 9.32 -0.07 21.02
N GLU A 4 9.31 -1.23 21.67
CA GLU A 4 9.38 -2.53 21.00
C GLU A 4 8.22 -2.76 20.01
N GLN A 5 6.99 -2.37 20.37
CA GLN A 5 5.83 -2.45 19.46
C GLN A 5 5.97 -1.51 18.28
N TRP A 6 6.56 -0.35 18.49
CA TRP A 6 6.87 0.61 17.43
C TRP A 6 7.91 0.02 16.47
N ASP A 7 9.05 -0.39 17.00
CA ASP A 7 10.19 -0.91 16.23
C ASP A 7 9.81 -2.15 15.42
N THR A 8 9.04 -3.06 16.01
CA THR A 8 8.58 -4.28 15.34
C THR A 8 7.79 -3.92 14.07
N VAL A 9 6.82 -3.02 14.15
CA VAL A 9 6.00 -2.64 13.00
C VAL A 9 6.81 -1.90 11.94
N ILE A 10 7.65 -0.96 12.34
CA ILE A 10 8.52 -0.22 11.42
C ILE A 10 9.50 -1.17 10.72
N ASN A 11 10.13 -2.06 11.47
CA ASN A 11 11.11 -3.00 10.92
C ASN A 11 10.47 -4.00 9.94
N ILE A 12 9.31 -4.54 10.28
CA ILE A 12 8.63 -5.50 9.38
C ILE A 12 8.08 -4.79 8.14
N ASN A 13 7.27 -3.73 8.33
CA ASN A 13 6.54 -3.13 7.24
C ASN A 13 7.43 -2.26 6.34
N LEU A 14 8.17 -1.31 6.91
CA LEU A 14 8.90 -0.31 6.15
C LEU A 14 10.32 -0.76 5.80
N LYS A 15 11.10 -1.19 6.80
CA LYS A 15 12.46 -1.65 6.56
C LYS A 15 12.48 -2.95 5.74
N GLY A 16 11.51 -3.85 5.96
CA GLY A 16 11.36 -5.05 5.14
C GLY A 16 11.14 -4.72 3.66
N ALA A 17 10.24 -3.77 3.34
CA ALA A 17 10.03 -3.31 1.98
C ALA A 17 11.30 -2.67 1.39
N PHE A 18 11.98 -1.80 2.14
CA PHE A 18 13.26 -1.22 1.74
C PHE A 18 14.29 -2.29 1.41
N ASN A 19 14.46 -3.31 2.26
CA ASN A 19 15.44 -4.38 2.05
C ASN A 19 15.16 -5.16 0.75
N LEU A 20 13.88 -5.47 0.47
CA LEU A 20 13.50 -6.14 -0.78
C LEU A 20 13.78 -5.28 -2.01
N ILE A 21 13.40 -4.00 -1.97
CA ILE A 21 13.67 -3.04 -3.04
C ILE A 21 15.18 -2.93 -3.29
N HIS A 22 15.97 -2.77 -2.23
CA HIS A 22 17.42 -2.69 -2.32
C HIS A 22 18.03 -3.93 -2.96
N ALA A 23 17.54 -5.11 -2.61
CA ALA A 23 18.05 -6.37 -3.15
C ALA A 23 17.73 -6.56 -4.65
N VAL A 24 16.54 -6.14 -5.12
CA VAL A 24 16.12 -6.37 -6.52
C VAL A 24 16.54 -5.27 -7.47
N THR A 25 16.76 -4.06 -6.95
CA THR A 25 17.08 -2.86 -7.75
C THR A 25 18.29 -3.04 -8.68
N PRO A 26 19.44 -3.61 -8.26
CA PRO A 26 20.59 -3.78 -9.16
C PRO A 26 20.26 -4.61 -10.40
N PHE A 27 19.40 -5.63 -10.25
CA PHE A 27 18.95 -6.47 -11.35
C PHE A 27 18.03 -5.70 -12.31
N MET A 28 17.05 -4.98 -11.77
CA MET A 28 16.13 -4.14 -12.54
C MET A 28 16.88 -3.05 -13.30
N MET A 29 17.88 -2.41 -12.67
CA MET A 29 18.70 -1.39 -13.32
C MET A 29 19.53 -1.95 -14.47
N LYS A 30 20.08 -3.16 -14.31
CA LYS A 30 20.86 -3.83 -15.37
C LYS A 30 19.98 -4.19 -16.56
N GLN A 31 18.77 -4.73 -16.32
CA GLN A 31 17.83 -5.09 -17.40
C GLN A 31 17.09 -3.86 -17.98
N ARG A 32 17.18 -2.68 -17.34
CA ARG A 32 16.48 -1.44 -17.70
C ARG A 32 14.95 -1.61 -17.78
N SER A 33 14.42 -2.42 -16.90
CA SER A 33 12.98 -2.70 -16.80
C SER A 33 12.67 -3.22 -15.41
N GLY A 34 11.55 -2.78 -14.85
CA GLY A 34 11.07 -3.24 -13.55
C GLY A 34 9.79 -2.55 -13.13
N ASN A 35 9.09 -3.21 -12.24
CA ASN A 35 7.88 -2.68 -11.65
C ASN A 35 7.81 -3.04 -10.17
N ILE A 36 7.73 -2.01 -9.34
CA ILE A 36 7.64 -2.13 -7.88
C ILE A 36 6.23 -1.67 -7.47
N ILE A 37 5.50 -2.54 -6.80
CA ILE A 37 4.16 -2.23 -6.27
C ILE A 37 4.19 -2.46 -4.77
N ASN A 38 4.17 -1.38 -4.01
CA ASN A 38 4.16 -1.44 -2.55
C ASN A 38 2.73 -1.38 -2.00
N MET A 39 2.47 -2.18 -0.96
CA MET A 39 1.17 -2.22 -0.29
C MET A 39 1.18 -1.30 0.94
N SER A 40 0.58 -0.11 0.79
CA SER A 40 0.32 0.81 1.91
C SER A 40 -1.05 0.52 2.54
N SER A 41 -1.76 1.53 2.95
CA SER A 41 -3.12 1.52 3.51
C SER A 41 -3.69 2.93 3.46
N VAL A 42 -5.01 3.07 3.47
CA VAL A 42 -5.65 4.37 3.74
C VAL A 42 -5.21 4.96 5.08
N VAL A 43 -4.89 4.10 6.06
CA VAL A 43 -4.33 4.52 7.36
C VAL A 43 -2.97 5.20 7.20
N GLY A 44 -2.18 4.86 6.18
CA GLY A 44 -0.93 5.56 5.86
C GLY A 44 -1.15 6.94 5.22
N ILE A 45 -2.36 7.22 4.74
CA ILE A 45 -2.72 8.51 4.14
C ILE A 45 -3.37 9.43 5.18
N SER A 46 -4.39 8.93 5.89
CA SER A 46 -5.22 9.72 6.81
C SER A 46 -4.86 9.57 8.29
N GLY A 47 -4.06 8.56 8.65
CA GLY A 47 -3.85 8.16 10.05
C GLY A 47 -5.04 7.39 10.61
N ASN A 48 -4.85 6.80 11.79
CA ASN A 48 -5.94 6.24 12.60
C ASN A 48 -5.54 6.22 14.07
N ALA A 49 -6.47 6.56 14.95
CA ALA A 49 -6.23 6.56 16.39
C ALA A 49 -5.81 5.16 16.87
N GLY A 50 -4.78 5.08 17.73
CA GLY A 50 -4.24 3.83 18.25
C GLY A 50 -3.31 3.06 17.30
N GLN A 51 -3.09 3.53 16.08
CA GLN A 51 -2.27 2.87 15.05
C GLN A 51 -1.08 3.72 14.56
N ALA A 52 -0.47 4.53 15.44
CA ALA A 52 0.59 5.46 15.04
C ALA A 52 1.79 4.78 14.38
N ASN A 53 2.25 3.62 14.87
CA ASN A 53 3.32 2.84 14.27
C ASN A 53 2.94 2.29 12.89
N TYR A 54 1.74 1.75 12.76
CA TYR A 54 1.23 1.24 11.48
C TYR A 54 1.06 2.39 10.47
N ALA A 55 0.41 3.49 10.88
CA ALA A 55 0.25 4.68 10.05
C ALA A 55 1.61 5.22 9.57
N ALA A 56 2.58 5.37 10.47
CA ALA A 56 3.93 5.82 10.14
C ALA A 56 4.62 4.87 9.15
N SER A 57 4.54 3.55 9.36
CA SER A 57 5.13 2.56 8.46
C SER A 57 4.52 2.63 7.05
N LYS A 58 3.20 2.78 6.96
CA LYS A 58 2.47 2.83 5.68
C LYS A 58 2.63 4.18 4.97
N ALA A 59 2.71 5.29 5.70
CA ALA A 59 3.07 6.61 5.17
C ALA A 59 4.52 6.63 4.66
N GLY A 60 5.46 6.07 5.43
CA GLY A 60 6.86 5.94 5.03
C GLY A 60 7.02 5.15 3.73
N MET A 61 6.21 4.11 3.52
CA MET A 61 6.20 3.33 2.29
C MET A 61 5.77 4.17 1.07
N ILE A 62 4.85 5.10 1.23
CA ILE A 62 4.45 6.04 0.17
C ILE A 62 5.64 6.95 -0.19
N GLY A 63 6.31 7.50 0.81
CA GLY A 63 7.51 8.33 0.60
C GLY A 63 8.65 7.56 -0.07
N LEU A 64 8.93 6.34 0.41
CA LEU A 64 9.93 5.44 -0.18
C LEU A 64 9.62 5.17 -1.66
N THR A 65 8.38 4.83 -1.99
CA THR A 65 7.95 4.55 -3.37
C THR A 65 8.16 5.75 -4.29
N LYS A 66 7.80 6.95 -3.84
CA LYS A 66 8.00 8.19 -4.61
C LYS A 66 9.47 8.49 -4.88
N SER A 67 10.34 8.24 -3.89
CA SER A 67 11.79 8.42 -4.06
C SER A 67 12.35 7.45 -5.10
N ILE A 68 12.00 6.16 -4.98
CA ILE A 68 12.40 5.13 -5.94
C ILE A 68 11.91 5.45 -7.36
N ALA A 69 10.67 5.90 -7.50
CA ALA A 69 10.13 6.29 -8.81
C ALA A 69 10.96 7.41 -9.47
N LYS A 70 11.37 8.41 -8.69
CA LYS A 70 12.22 9.51 -9.19
C LYS A 70 13.62 9.05 -9.52
N GLU A 71 14.24 8.24 -8.68
CA GLU A 71 15.62 7.76 -8.86
C GLU A 71 15.77 6.83 -10.06
N MET A 72 14.76 5.99 -10.30
CA MET A 72 14.87 4.86 -11.23
C MET A 72 14.06 5.00 -12.51
N GLY A 73 13.24 6.06 -12.63
CA GLY A 73 12.39 6.26 -13.81
C GLY A 73 13.17 6.32 -15.12
N SER A 74 14.34 6.96 -15.13
CA SER A 74 15.24 7.03 -16.32
C SER A 74 15.81 5.65 -16.72
N ARG A 75 15.67 4.65 -15.89
CA ARG A 75 16.09 3.27 -16.14
C ARG A 75 14.92 2.36 -16.57
N GLY A 76 13.74 2.94 -16.85
CA GLY A 76 12.56 2.17 -17.23
C GLY A 76 11.93 1.39 -16.07
N ILE A 77 12.21 1.80 -14.82
CA ILE A 77 11.65 1.15 -13.62
C ILE A 77 10.53 2.04 -13.09
N ARG A 78 9.35 1.46 -12.90
CA ARG A 78 8.19 2.10 -12.31
C ARG A 78 8.03 1.67 -10.86
N ALA A 79 7.58 2.58 -10.01
CA ALA A 79 7.27 2.27 -8.61
C ALA A 79 5.98 2.98 -8.21
N ASN A 80 4.99 2.22 -7.73
CA ASN A 80 3.70 2.73 -7.30
C ASN A 80 3.28 2.10 -5.97
N THR A 81 2.31 2.70 -5.34
CA THR A 81 1.73 2.23 -4.08
C THR A 81 0.24 1.98 -4.24
N ILE A 82 -0.26 0.90 -3.69
CA ILE A 82 -1.69 0.66 -3.49
C ILE A 82 -2.00 0.93 -2.03
N ALA A 83 -3.07 1.65 -1.76
CA ALA A 83 -3.58 1.95 -0.42
C ALA A 83 -4.98 1.35 -0.23
N PRO A 84 -5.09 0.06 0.18
CA PRO A 84 -6.38 -0.54 0.45
C PRO A 84 -7.08 0.13 1.63
N GLY A 85 -8.42 0.17 1.56
CA GLY A 85 -9.28 0.56 2.66
C GLY A 85 -9.72 -0.64 3.50
N PHE A 86 -11.01 -0.72 3.79
CA PHE A 86 -11.61 -1.84 4.53
C PHE A 86 -11.88 -3.00 3.56
N ILE A 87 -11.06 -4.04 3.63
CA ILE A 87 -11.10 -5.21 2.74
C ILE A 87 -11.57 -6.45 3.51
N ALA A 88 -12.51 -7.19 2.93
CA ALA A 88 -13.00 -8.44 3.48
C ALA A 88 -11.90 -9.52 3.41
N THR A 89 -11.35 -9.86 4.57
CA THR A 89 -10.30 -10.87 4.77
C THR A 89 -10.63 -11.66 6.03
N ASP A 90 -9.94 -12.75 6.30
CA ASP A 90 -10.11 -13.51 7.54
C ASP A 90 -10.02 -12.64 8.79
N MET A 91 -9.15 -11.64 8.77
CA MET A 91 -8.99 -10.68 9.87
C MET A 91 -10.24 -9.82 10.08
N THR A 92 -10.92 -9.38 9.01
CA THR A 92 -12.15 -8.57 9.10
C THR A 92 -13.38 -9.44 9.31
N HIS A 93 -13.35 -10.70 8.88
CA HIS A 93 -14.39 -11.70 9.18
C HIS A 93 -14.46 -12.05 10.68
N ALA A 94 -13.36 -11.88 11.43
CA ALA A 94 -13.35 -12.06 12.87
C ALA A 94 -14.07 -10.93 13.65
N LEU A 95 -14.43 -9.82 12.98
CA LEU A 95 -15.22 -8.74 13.58
C LEU A 95 -16.71 -9.12 13.66
N SER A 96 -17.42 -8.59 14.67
CA SER A 96 -18.86 -8.78 14.76
C SER A 96 -19.59 -8.13 13.57
N ASP A 97 -20.81 -8.62 13.27
CA ASP A 97 -21.64 -8.09 12.19
C ASP A 97 -21.99 -6.61 12.39
N GLU A 98 -22.19 -6.19 13.65
CA GLU A 98 -22.46 -4.80 13.98
C GLU A 98 -21.25 -3.90 13.64
N VAL A 99 -20.04 -4.32 13.98
CA VAL A 99 -18.82 -3.58 13.70
C VAL A 99 -18.58 -3.50 12.20
N ARG A 100 -18.78 -4.60 11.46
CA ARG A 100 -18.67 -4.60 10.00
C ARG A 100 -19.65 -3.61 9.36
N LYS A 101 -20.92 -3.65 9.75
CA LYS A 101 -21.95 -2.73 9.25
C LYS A 101 -21.63 -1.27 9.55
N GLN A 102 -21.05 -0.97 10.72
CA GLN A 102 -20.61 0.39 11.07
C GLN A 102 -19.49 0.88 10.12
N TRP A 103 -18.52 0.03 9.79
CA TRP A 103 -17.46 0.36 8.83
C TRP A 103 -18.04 0.55 7.43
N GLU A 104 -18.86 -0.38 6.95
CA GLU A 104 -19.50 -0.30 5.63
C GLU A 104 -20.37 0.95 5.48
N ALA A 105 -21.03 1.39 6.56
CA ALA A 105 -21.84 2.61 6.56
C ALA A 105 -21.00 3.89 6.35
N GLN A 106 -19.71 3.85 6.66
CA GLN A 106 -18.79 4.98 6.45
C GLN A 106 -18.17 4.97 5.03
N ILE A 107 -18.28 3.84 4.31
CA ILE A 107 -17.76 3.72 2.95
C ILE A 107 -18.82 4.23 1.97
N PRO A 108 -18.52 5.18 1.06
CA PRO A 108 -19.48 5.63 0.06
C PRO A 108 -20.09 4.51 -0.78
N GLN A 109 -19.33 3.49 -1.17
CA GLN A 109 -19.84 2.32 -1.89
C GLN A 109 -20.62 1.33 -1.02
N ARG A 110 -20.76 1.59 0.30
CA ARG A 110 -21.60 0.81 1.23
C ARG A 110 -21.27 -0.69 1.30
N ARG A 111 -20.04 -1.07 1.01
CA ARG A 111 -19.54 -2.44 1.13
C ARG A 111 -18.07 -2.45 1.51
N ALA A 112 -17.62 -3.53 2.12
CA ALA A 112 -16.20 -3.84 2.17
C ALA A 112 -15.68 -4.11 0.74
N GLY A 113 -14.43 -3.78 0.48
CA GLY A 113 -13.74 -4.24 -0.72
C GLY A 113 -13.42 -5.73 -0.61
N SER A 114 -13.18 -6.38 -1.75
CA SER A 114 -12.65 -7.75 -1.78
C SER A 114 -11.15 -7.75 -2.09
N PRO A 115 -10.42 -8.85 -1.82
CA PRO A 115 -9.04 -9.00 -2.28
C PRO A 115 -8.91 -8.81 -3.80
N GLU A 116 -9.92 -9.21 -4.58
CA GLU A 116 -9.95 -9.07 -6.04
C GLU A 116 -10.04 -7.60 -6.47
N ASP A 117 -10.75 -6.74 -5.71
CA ASP A 117 -10.75 -5.29 -5.95
C ASP A 117 -9.32 -4.71 -5.90
N VAL A 118 -8.51 -5.19 -4.95
CA VAL A 118 -7.10 -4.79 -4.80
C VAL A 118 -6.22 -5.42 -5.88
N ALA A 119 -6.43 -6.71 -6.16
CA ALA A 119 -5.68 -7.45 -7.18
C ALA A 119 -5.86 -6.85 -8.58
N GLY A 120 -7.06 -6.38 -8.93
CA GLY A 120 -7.32 -5.71 -10.20
C GLY A 120 -6.42 -4.48 -10.40
N VAL A 121 -6.24 -3.67 -9.37
CA VAL A 121 -5.32 -2.50 -9.41
C VAL A 121 -3.86 -2.96 -9.49
N ALA A 122 -3.48 -4.03 -8.79
CA ALA A 122 -2.13 -4.57 -8.87
C ALA A 122 -1.82 -5.08 -10.29
N VAL A 123 -2.76 -5.78 -10.94
CA VAL A 123 -2.63 -6.25 -12.33
C VAL A 123 -2.52 -5.05 -13.29
N PHE A 124 -3.35 -4.02 -13.14
CA PHE A 124 -3.24 -2.78 -13.93
C PHE A 124 -1.86 -2.17 -13.79
N LEU A 125 -1.37 -1.95 -12.56
CA LEU A 125 -0.07 -1.36 -12.31
C LEU A 125 1.08 -2.23 -12.81
N ALA A 126 0.93 -3.55 -12.82
CA ALA A 126 1.93 -4.49 -13.32
C ALA A 126 2.00 -4.53 -14.85
N SER A 127 0.93 -4.14 -15.54
CA SER A 127 0.79 -4.23 -17.01
C SER A 127 1.33 -3.00 -17.74
N ASP A 128 1.43 -3.10 -19.07
CA ASP A 128 1.80 -2.00 -19.96
C ASP A 128 0.75 -0.89 -20.02
N LEU A 129 -0.51 -1.16 -19.59
CA LEU A 129 -1.54 -0.14 -19.46
C LEU A 129 -1.13 0.98 -18.50
N ALA A 130 -0.26 0.67 -17.54
CA ALA A 130 0.31 1.62 -16.58
C ALA A 130 1.71 2.12 -16.97
N SER A 131 2.10 2.03 -18.25
CA SER A 131 3.47 2.37 -18.69
C SER A 131 3.92 3.80 -18.36
N TYR A 132 2.99 4.73 -18.24
CA TYR A 132 3.27 6.13 -17.86
C TYR A 132 2.82 6.48 -16.43
N VAL A 133 2.55 5.45 -15.58
CA VAL A 133 2.12 5.61 -14.18
C VAL A 133 3.26 5.21 -13.27
N THR A 134 3.86 6.18 -12.59
CA THR A 134 4.93 5.96 -11.60
C THR A 134 4.85 7.01 -10.48
N GLY A 135 5.28 6.65 -9.28
CA GLY A 135 5.24 7.52 -8.09
C GLY A 135 3.83 7.75 -7.53
N GLN A 136 2.82 7.02 -8.01
CA GLN A 136 1.44 7.22 -7.60
C GLN A 136 1.05 6.35 -6.41
N THR A 137 0.09 6.85 -5.63
CA THR A 137 -0.61 6.07 -4.60
C THR A 137 -2.06 5.96 -5.00
N ILE A 138 -2.51 4.73 -5.27
CA ILE A 138 -3.89 4.47 -5.68
C ILE A 138 -4.65 3.90 -4.49
N SER A 139 -5.65 4.65 -4.03
CA SER A 139 -6.55 4.18 -2.98
C SER A 139 -7.58 3.22 -3.55
N VAL A 140 -7.69 2.02 -2.95
CA VAL A 140 -8.71 1.01 -3.26
C VAL A 140 -9.59 0.87 -2.03
N CYS A 141 -10.53 1.80 -1.86
CA CYS A 141 -11.19 2.01 -0.58
C CYS A 141 -12.71 2.30 -0.67
N GLY A 142 -13.31 2.17 -1.87
CA GLY A 142 -14.74 2.47 -2.06
C GLY A 142 -15.12 3.92 -1.77
N GLY A 143 -14.16 4.86 -1.81
CA GLY A 143 -14.36 6.26 -1.49
C GLY A 143 -14.16 6.62 -0.01
N MET A 144 -13.75 5.66 0.84
CA MET A 144 -13.53 5.88 2.28
C MET A 144 -12.55 7.02 2.58
N ASN A 145 -11.56 7.21 1.70
CA ASN A 145 -10.52 8.21 1.84
C ASN A 145 -10.48 9.08 0.56
N MET A 146 -11.31 10.12 0.58
CA MET A 146 -11.38 11.14 -0.47
C MET A 146 -10.93 12.49 0.08
#